data_3cc98616804941db06c93644c05b51eb
#
_entry.id   3cc98616804941db06c93644c05b51eb
#
_cell.length_a   1.000
_cell.length_b   1.000
_cell.length_c   1.000
_cell.angle_alpha   90.00
_cell.angle_beta   90.00
_cell.angle_gamma   90.00
#
_symmetry.space_group_name_H-M   'P 1'
#
loop_
_entity.id
_entity.type
_entity.pdbx_description
1 polymer ?
#
loop_
_entity_poly.entity_id
_entity_poly.type
_entity_poly.pdbx_seq_one_letter_code
_entity_poly.pdbx_strand_id
1 'polypeptide(L)'
;VVRPYVLKAWERSRAAGCDARLARAQQLSELETAALMEQRRELLEVAGPFLAALSRAAGLDRHAAMLGDADGRLLRVVGDELTLADEGFPRAGSLLAESHAGANGVGTALAERGYVELVGPEHYIQGFHCFTCQGVPLEGPGGLAGVLSMSVRRLETADRVRDILFCASEAAECEMLGRWLAAAAGAGEPVMERLRQDMVQRLALARLRLEVAARQIAAGADASTTIGTALELSRKFARQAGVWRSLALGDGGGGEQEVVDLGELVEDFFELLRTEARVAGVALEWGRVEKVKISCVRGLLARRVLGCFLSALQGAEPLAVLEASVLAGPGAQLRISRRTPAGLVAVAWLRAEQGC
;
A
#
# COMPACT_ATOMS: atom_id res chain seq x y z
N VAL A 1 11.88 -1.00 27.55
CA VAL A 1 11.46 -2.36 27.14
C VAL A 1 11.60 -2.44 25.63
N VAL A 2 12.40 -3.40 25.15
CA VAL A 2 12.61 -3.61 23.71
C VAL A 2 11.32 -4.19 23.09
N ARG A 3 10.92 -3.69 21.95
CA ARG A 3 9.70 -4.14 21.26
C ARG A 3 9.84 -5.59 20.75
N PRO A 4 8.77 -6.40 20.75
CA PRO A 4 8.86 -7.84 20.40
C PRO A 4 9.42 -8.10 19.01
N TYR A 5 9.07 -7.30 18.00
CA TYR A 5 9.61 -7.47 16.65
C TYR A 5 11.11 -7.15 16.55
N VAL A 6 11.64 -6.25 17.40
CA VAL A 6 13.08 -5.96 17.44
C VAL A 6 13.85 -7.18 17.98
N LEU A 7 13.33 -7.84 19.01
CA LEU A 7 13.94 -9.07 19.53
C LEU A 7 13.99 -10.17 18.46
N LYS A 8 12.88 -10.38 17.75
CA LYS A 8 12.82 -11.33 16.62
C LYS A 8 13.80 -10.95 15.50
N ALA A 9 13.93 -9.67 15.18
CA ALA A 9 14.86 -9.18 14.19
C ALA A 9 16.31 -9.44 14.59
N TRP A 10 16.66 -9.26 15.87
CA TRP A 10 17.99 -9.59 16.40
C TRP A 10 18.26 -11.11 16.33
N GLU A 11 17.26 -11.95 16.63
CA GLU A 11 17.38 -13.41 16.50
C GLU A 11 17.64 -13.83 15.04
N ARG A 12 16.89 -13.28 14.08
CA ARG A 12 17.08 -13.53 12.64
C ARG A 12 18.46 -13.06 12.18
N SER A 13 18.86 -11.85 12.58
CA SER A 13 20.18 -11.26 12.25
C SER A 13 21.33 -12.13 12.75
N ARG A 14 21.24 -12.59 13.99
CA ARG A 14 22.25 -13.48 14.59
C ARG A 14 22.27 -14.85 13.92
N ALA A 15 21.10 -15.43 13.63
CA ALA A 15 20.98 -16.73 12.94
C ALA A 15 21.56 -16.67 11.53
N ALA A 16 21.46 -15.52 10.86
CA ALA A 16 22.05 -15.27 9.54
C ALA A 16 23.57 -14.98 9.59
N GLY A 17 24.17 -14.89 10.80
CA GLY A 17 25.60 -14.63 10.96
C GLY A 17 26.01 -13.17 10.74
N CYS A 18 25.09 -12.21 10.81
CA CYS A 18 25.43 -10.79 10.70
C CYS A 18 26.35 -10.35 11.86
N ASP A 19 27.43 -9.62 11.58
CA ASP A 19 28.34 -9.10 12.60
C ASP A 19 27.81 -7.77 13.15
N ALA A 20 27.43 -7.75 14.42
CA ALA A 20 26.93 -6.56 15.11
C ALA A 20 27.94 -5.40 15.17
N ARG A 21 29.25 -5.68 15.02
CA ARG A 21 30.31 -4.66 15.07
C ARG A 21 30.51 -3.91 13.75
N LEU A 22 29.77 -4.25 12.71
CA LEU A 22 29.87 -3.54 11.44
C LEU A 22 29.60 -2.04 11.63
N ALA A 23 30.50 -1.23 11.09
CA ALA A 23 30.35 0.23 11.06
C ALA A 23 29.47 0.71 9.90
N ARG A 24 29.25 -0.12 8.88
CA ARG A 24 28.45 0.20 7.70
C ARG A 24 27.87 -1.08 7.06
N ALA A 25 26.79 -0.90 6.30
CA ALA A 25 26.25 -1.99 5.49
C ALA A 25 27.20 -2.39 4.34
N GLN A 26 27.14 -3.64 3.94
CA GLN A 26 27.80 -4.10 2.73
C GLN A 26 27.18 -3.44 1.49
N GLN A 27 27.96 -3.27 0.44
CA GLN A 27 27.56 -2.60 -0.77
C GLN A 27 27.93 -3.43 -2.01
N LEU A 28 27.05 -3.44 -2.98
CA LEU A 28 27.29 -3.96 -4.32
C LEU A 28 28.37 -3.14 -5.03
N SER A 29 29.05 -3.73 -6.00
CA SER A 29 29.93 -2.99 -6.91
C SER A 29 29.12 -1.98 -7.75
N GLU A 30 29.79 -1.04 -8.37
CA GLU A 30 29.13 -0.04 -9.26
C GLU A 30 28.38 -0.72 -10.41
N LEU A 31 28.97 -1.76 -11.00
CA LEU A 31 28.38 -2.49 -12.11
C LEU A 31 27.10 -3.23 -11.67
N GLU A 32 27.14 -3.92 -10.54
CA GLU A 32 25.99 -4.62 -9.96
C GLU A 32 24.89 -3.62 -9.55
N THR A 33 25.28 -2.47 -9.00
CA THR A 33 24.34 -1.39 -8.65
C THR A 33 23.65 -0.84 -9.91
N ALA A 34 24.40 -0.59 -10.99
CA ALA A 34 23.79 -0.13 -12.24
C ALA A 34 22.84 -1.17 -12.81
N ALA A 35 23.20 -2.45 -12.81
CA ALA A 35 22.33 -3.54 -13.25
C ALA A 35 21.05 -3.64 -12.39
N LEU A 36 21.17 -3.49 -11.06
CA LEU A 36 20.04 -3.46 -10.14
C LEU A 36 19.09 -2.30 -10.46
N MET A 37 19.62 -1.08 -10.69
CA MET A 37 18.81 0.09 -11.05
C MET A 37 18.01 -0.15 -12.31
N GLU A 38 18.61 -0.74 -13.32
CA GLU A 38 17.94 -1.08 -14.58
C GLU A 38 16.84 -2.13 -14.37
N GLN A 39 17.11 -3.19 -13.59
CA GLN A 39 16.11 -4.23 -13.27
C GLN A 39 14.93 -3.69 -12.47
N ARG A 40 15.15 -2.66 -11.64
CA ARG A 40 14.12 -2.05 -10.77
C ARG A 40 13.66 -0.68 -11.27
N ARG A 41 13.86 -0.39 -12.56
CA ARG A 41 13.52 0.91 -13.19
C ARG A 41 12.07 1.29 -12.92
N GLU A 42 11.13 0.37 -13.10
CA GLU A 42 9.70 0.64 -12.90
C GLU A 42 9.41 1.06 -11.45
N LEU A 43 9.95 0.35 -10.46
CA LEU A 43 9.79 0.72 -9.04
C LEU A 43 10.40 2.11 -8.76
N LEU A 44 11.56 2.41 -9.33
CA LEU A 44 12.21 3.72 -9.20
C LEU A 44 11.39 4.85 -9.82
N GLU A 45 10.78 4.63 -10.97
CA GLU A 45 9.93 5.61 -11.66
C GLU A 45 8.65 5.87 -10.90
N VAL A 46 8.05 4.82 -10.32
CA VAL A 46 6.80 4.92 -9.57
C VAL A 46 7.02 5.51 -8.19
N ALA A 47 7.91 4.92 -7.39
CA ALA A 47 8.10 5.31 -6.00
C ALA A 47 9.02 6.53 -5.82
N GLY A 48 9.88 6.83 -6.80
CA GLY A 48 10.84 7.93 -6.73
C GLY A 48 10.22 9.32 -6.45
N PRO A 49 9.12 9.72 -7.12
CA PRO A 49 8.43 10.98 -6.81
C PRO A 49 7.90 11.07 -5.39
N PHE A 50 7.38 9.96 -4.84
CA PHE A 50 6.88 9.90 -3.47
C PHE A 50 8.02 9.91 -2.46
N LEU A 51 9.15 9.27 -2.75
CA LEU A 51 10.36 9.34 -1.95
C LEU A 51 10.86 10.80 -1.81
N ALA A 52 10.90 11.53 -2.91
CA ALA A 52 11.28 12.94 -2.90
C ALA A 52 10.28 13.82 -2.13
N ALA A 53 8.97 13.55 -2.25
CA ALA A 53 7.93 14.22 -1.49
C ALA A 53 8.04 13.91 0.02
N LEU A 54 8.30 12.66 0.38
CA LEU A 54 8.54 12.20 1.75
C LEU A 54 9.70 12.97 2.39
N SER A 55 10.85 13.04 1.72
CA SER A 55 12.02 13.77 2.22
C SER A 55 11.71 15.25 2.47
N ARG A 56 11.04 15.93 1.53
CA ARG A 56 10.65 17.34 1.70
C ARG A 56 9.62 17.54 2.82
N ALA A 57 8.62 16.65 2.91
CA ALA A 57 7.55 16.75 3.90
C ALA A 57 8.03 16.40 5.32
N ALA A 58 9.08 15.64 5.47
CA ALA A 58 9.69 15.35 6.77
C ALA A 58 10.13 16.65 7.47
N GLY A 59 10.64 17.62 6.71
CA GLY A 59 11.03 18.94 7.23
C GLY A 59 12.03 18.84 8.39
N LEU A 60 12.88 17.82 8.38
CA LEU A 60 13.82 17.51 9.46
C LEU A 60 15.25 17.82 9.02
N ASP A 61 16.03 18.31 9.95
CA ASP A 61 17.49 18.34 9.80
C ASP A 61 18.03 16.92 9.95
N ARG A 62 19.06 16.61 9.17
CA ARG A 62 19.78 15.34 9.24
C ARG A 62 18.90 14.10 9.07
N HIS A 63 18.24 14.03 7.93
CA HIS A 63 17.37 12.92 7.54
C HIS A 63 17.74 12.35 6.18
N ALA A 64 17.33 11.12 5.93
CA ALA A 64 17.29 10.55 4.59
C ALA A 64 16.08 9.65 4.41
N ALA A 65 15.39 9.81 3.30
CA ALA A 65 14.38 8.91 2.81
C ALA A 65 15.01 7.89 1.87
N MET A 66 14.66 6.63 2.01
CA MET A 66 15.25 5.51 1.30
C MET A 66 14.18 4.66 0.61
N LEU A 67 14.50 4.18 -0.58
CA LEU A 67 13.72 3.19 -1.34
C LEU A 67 14.58 1.95 -1.51
N GLY A 68 14.12 0.81 -1.00
CA GLY A 68 14.69 -0.51 -1.22
C GLY A 68 13.78 -1.41 -2.05
N ASP A 69 14.36 -2.43 -2.69
CA ASP A 69 13.59 -3.49 -3.33
C ASP A 69 13.13 -4.56 -2.32
N ALA A 70 12.40 -5.55 -2.79
CA ALA A 70 11.87 -6.64 -1.97
C ALA A 70 12.95 -7.54 -1.33
N ASP A 71 14.18 -7.49 -1.84
CA ASP A 71 15.33 -8.20 -1.30
C ASP A 71 16.14 -7.36 -0.31
N GLY A 72 15.70 -6.14 0.00
CA GLY A 72 16.38 -5.21 0.91
C GLY A 72 17.63 -4.56 0.30
N ARG A 73 17.75 -4.53 -1.04
CA ARG A 73 18.82 -3.81 -1.73
C ARG A 73 18.38 -2.37 -1.96
N LEU A 74 19.21 -1.42 -1.52
CA LEU A 74 18.88 -0.01 -1.57
C LEU A 74 18.97 0.54 -2.99
N LEU A 75 17.88 1.11 -3.48
CA LEU A 75 17.77 1.62 -4.84
C LEU A 75 18.05 3.12 -4.91
N ARG A 76 17.50 3.88 -3.97
CA ARG A 76 17.59 5.33 -3.98
C ARG A 76 17.58 5.91 -2.57
N VAL A 77 18.34 6.98 -2.39
CA VAL A 77 18.39 7.78 -1.15
C VAL A 77 18.18 9.24 -1.52
N VAL A 78 17.37 9.95 -0.74
CA VAL A 78 17.14 11.39 -0.84
C VAL A 78 17.15 11.96 0.56
N GLY A 79 17.96 12.98 0.81
CA GLY A 79 18.10 13.56 2.14
C GLY A 79 18.88 14.85 2.13
N ASP A 80 19.24 15.34 3.31
CA ASP A 80 20.13 16.50 3.44
C ASP A 80 21.58 16.16 3.13
N GLU A 81 22.34 17.19 2.72
CA GLU A 81 23.73 17.03 2.30
C GLU A 81 24.63 16.42 3.38
N LEU A 82 24.43 16.78 4.65
CA LEU A 82 25.27 16.30 5.76
C LEU A 82 25.05 14.80 6.01
N THR A 83 23.81 14.32 5.86
CA THR A 83 23.50 12.90 5.99
C THR A 83 24.03 12.12 4.81
N LEU A 84 23.84 12.63 3.58
CA LEU A 84 24.30 11.97 2.35
C LEU A 84 25.85 11.98 2.21
N ALA A 85 26.54 12.94 2.81
CA ALA A 85 28.00 13.03 2.82
C ALA A 85 28.65 12.08 3.86
N ASP A 86 27.88 11.53 4.80
CA ASP A 86 28.40 10.60 5.80
C ASP A 86 28.79 9.27 5.11
N GLU A 87 30.09 8.93 5.19
CA GLU A 87 30.62 7.70 4.56
C GLU A 87 30.04 6.42 5.15
N GLY A 88 29.56 6.45 6.39
CA GLY A 88 28.90 5.33 7.06
C GLY A 88 27.42 5.16 6.65
N PHE A 89 26.83 6.19 6.05
CA PHE A 89 25.42 6.14 5.67
C PHE A 89 25.17 5.28 4.43
N PRO A 90 24.09 4.47 4.40
CA PRO A 90 23.76 3.62 3.25
C PRO A 90 23.53 4.43 1.97
N ARG A 91 24.01 3.90 0.84
CA ARG A 91 23.87 4.47 -0.50
C ARG A 91 23.17 3.46 -1.42
N ALA A 92 22.81 3.89 -2.61
CA ALA A 92 22.32 2.97 -3.64
C ALA A 92 23.30 1.78 -3.82
N GLY A 93 22.77 0.56 -3.87
CA GLY A 93 23.54 -0.67 -3.87
C GLY A 93 23.86 -1.24 -2.47
N SER A 94 23.56 -0.53 -1.37
CA SER A 94 23.73 -1.09 -0.02
C SER A 94 22.76 -2.25 0.23
N LEU A 95 23.24 -3.30 0.91
CA LEU A 95 22.48 -4.50 1.27
C LEU A 95 21.93 -4.33 2.69
N LEU A 96 20.64 -4.08 2.81
CA LEU A 96 19.95 -3.78 4.07
C LEU A 96 19.02 -4.89 4.56
N ALA A 97 18.98 -6.06 3.88
CA ALA A 97 18.31 -7.22 4.44
C ALA A 97 18.92 -7.61 5.80
N GLU A 98 18.13 -8.18 6.71
CA GLU A 98 18.59 -8.57 8.05
C GLU A 98 19.77 -9.55 8.04
N SER A 99 19.94 -10.33 6.97
CA SER A 99 21.10 -11.20 6.76
C SER A 99 22.41 -10.47 6.51
N HIS A 100 22.38 -9.21 6.09
CA HIS A 100 23.57 -8.41 5.72
C HIS A 100 23.84 -7.25 6.69
N ALA A 101 22.80 -6.53 7.07
CA ALA A 101 22.90 -5.35 7.92
C ALA A 101 22.18 -5.51 9.28
N GLY A 102 21.67 -6.71 9.56
CA GLY A 102 20.92 -6.97 10.77
C GLY A 102 19.62 -6.16 10.86
N ALA A 103 19.05 -6.08 12.06
CA ALA A 103 17.84 -5.31 12.31
C ALA A 103 18.03 -3.84 11.92
N ASN A 104 17.21 -3.34 11.00
CA ASN A 104 17.21 -1.95 10.51
C ASN A 104 15.84 -1.60 9.88
N GLY A 105 15.58 -0.32 9.60
CA GLY A 105 14.29 0.14 9.11
C GLY A 105 13.84 -0.48 7.79
N VAL A 106 14.77 -0.89 6.92
CA VAL A 106 14.47 -1.53 5.61
C VAL A 106 14.27 -3.03 5.77
N GLY A 107 15.30 -3.75 6.24
CA GLY A 107 15.27 -5.21 6.33
C GLY A 107 14.21 -5.73 7.28
N THR A 108 14.02 -5.08 8.42
CA THR A 108 13.02 -5.49 9.41
C THR A 108 11.60 -5.21 8.92
N ALA A 109 11.34 -4.09 8.22
CA ALA A 109 10.02 -3.83 7.62
C ALA A 109 9.63 -4.91 6.60
N LEU A 110 10.57 -5.34 5.76
CA LEU A 110 10.36 -6.42 4.80
C LEU A 110 10.09 -7.76 5.50
N ALA A 111 10.85 -8.09 6.55
CA ALA A 111 10.71 -9.35 7.28
C ALA A 111 9.40 -9.44 8.08
N GLU A 112 9.00 -8.34 8.72
CA GLU A 112 7.74 -8.25 9.50
C GLU A 112 6.51 -8.01 8.59
N ARG A 113 6.72 -7.67 7.31
CA ARG A 113 5.65 -7.25 6.37
C ARG A 113 4.75 -6.16 6.95
N GLY A 114 5.35 -5.18 7.62
CA GLY A 114 4.61 -4.13 8.31
C GLY A 114 5.50 -2.97 8.72
N TYR A 115 4.85 -1.94 9.25
CA TYR A 115 5.57 -0.80 9.80
C TYR A 115 6.48 -1.21 10.95
N VAL A 116 7.71 -0.73 10.89
CA VAL A 116 8.68 -0.85 11.98
C VAL A 116 9.34 0.49 12.28
N GLU A 117 9.81 0.61 13.51
CA GLU A 117 10.65 1.70 13.97
C GLU A 117 11.77 1.12 14.81
N LEU A 118 13.00 1.53 14.55
CA LEU A 118 14.17 1.16 15.33
C LEU A 118 14.88 2.41 15.81
N VAL A 119 15.15 2.49 17.11
CA VAL A 119 15.72 3.67 17.76
C VAL A 119 17.12 3.33 18.29
N GLY A 120 18.14 4.00 17.77
CA GLY A 120 19.50 3.87 18.25
C GLY A 120 19.99 2.42 18.37
N PRO A 121 20.31 1.94 19.58
CA PRO A 121 20.81 0.57 19.81
C PRO A 121 19.84 -0.57 19.53
N GLU A 122 18.61 -0.30 19.09
CA GLU A 122 17.72 -1.33 18.56
C GLU A 122 18.17 -1.82 17.18
N HIS A 123 18.95 -1.01 16.45
CA HIS A 123 19.66 -1.48 15.27
C HIS A 123 20.70 -2.53 15.64
N TYR A 124 20.86 -3.54 14.79
CA TYR A 124 21.75 -4.64 15.05
C TYR A 124 23.23 -4.25 14.90
N ILE A 125 23.59 -3.55 13.82
CA ILE A 125 24.97 -3.12 13.57
C ILE A 125 25.27 -1.77 14.23
N GLN A 126 26.46 -1.63 14.78
CA GLN A 126 26.88 -0.44 15.52
C GLN A 126 26.85 0.84 14.68
N GLY A 127 27.13 0.73 13.38
CA GLY A 127 27.09 1.89 12.47
C GLY A 127 25.74 2.59 12.40
N PHE A 128 24.65 1.92 12.79
CA PHE A 128 23.31 2.50 12.75
C PHE A 128 22.79 3.00 14.11
N HIS A 129 23.56 2.87 15.19
CA HIS A 129 23.13 3.25 16.53
C HIS A 129 22.88 4.75 16.72
N CYS A 130 23.32 5.61 15.80
CA CYS A 130 23.06 7.06 15.87
C CYS A 130 21.78 7.49 15.15
N PHE A 131 21.02 6.54 14.58
CA PHE A 131 19.82 6.82 13.82
C PHE A 131 18.55 6.29 14.51
N THR A 132 17.43 6.93 14.20
CA THR A 132 16.09 6.34 14.30
C THR A 132 15.59 6.09 12.89
N CYS A 133 15.23 4.85 12.60
CA CYS A 133 14.77 4.45 11.29
C CYS A 133 13.33 3.94 11.37
N GLN A 134 12.50 4.40 10.47
CA GLN A 134 11.13 3.90 10.27
C GLN A 134 11.05 3.27 8.88
N GLY A 135 10.33 2.16 8.75
CA GLY A 135 10.17 1.47 7.47
C GLY A 135 8.74 0.95 7.27
N VAL A 136 8.28 1.00 6.03
CA VAL A 136 6.98 0.45 5.60
C VAL A 136 7.21 -0.34 4.30
N PRO A 137 6.78 -1.61 4.21
CA PRO A 137 6.86 -2.35 2.98
C PRO A 137 5.95 -1.73 1.92
N LEU A 138 6.30 -1.92 0.65
CA LEU A 138 5.50 -1.55 -0.51
C LEU A 138 4.93 -2.82 -1.15
N GLU A 139 3.62 -2.89 -1.22
CA GLU A 139 2.92 -3.98 -1.88
C GLU A 139 2.58 -3.60 -3.33
N GLY A 140 3.05 -4.41 -4.27
CA GLY A 140 2.71 -4.27 -5.69
C GLY A 140 1.61 -5.25 -6.13
N PRO A 141 1.22 -5.23 -7.41
CA PRO A 141 0.24 -6.16 -7.97
C PRO A 141 0.66 -7.63 -7.84
N GLY A 142 1.96 -7.91 -7.87
CA GLY A 142 2.54 -9.25 -7.74
C GLY A 142 2.98 -9.62 -6.32
N GLY A 143 2.63 -8.85 -5.30
CA GLY A 143 3.08 -9.03 -3.92
C GLY A 143 4.11 -7.98 -3.49
N LEU A 144 4.98 -8.32 -2.56
CA LEU A 144 5.99 -7.41 -2.02
C LEU A 144 6.90 -6.85 -3.12
N ALA A 145 6.81 -5.55 -3.36
CA ALA A 145 7.58 -4.84 -4.40
C ALA A 145 8.85 -4.18 -3.86
N GLY A 146 8.81 -3.73 -2.61
CA GLY A 146 9.93 -3.03 -2.01
C GLY A 146 9.61 -2.47 -0.63
N VAL A 147 10.30 -1.39 -0.25
CA VAL A 147 10.16 -0.75 1.05
C VAL A 147 10.51 0.73 0.95
N LEU A 148 9.71 1.58 1.59
CA LEU A 148 10.08 2.95 1.90
C LEU A 148 10.55 3.05 3.35
N SER A 149 11.63 3.78 3.58
CA SER A 149 12.16 4.00 4.91
C SER A 149 12.61 5.46 5.08
N MET A 150 12.54 5.93 6.31
CA MET A 150 13.06 7.23 6.73
C MET A 150 14.06 7.00 7.85
N SER A 151 15.25 7.56 7.71
CA SER A 151 16.27 7.65 8.76
C SER A 151 16.40 9.07 9.23
N VAL A 152 16.46 9.28 10.54
CA VAL A 152 16.75 10.57 11.15
C VAL A 152 17.88 10.41 12.17
N ARG A 153 18.79 11.39 12.23
CA ARG A 153 19.89 11.37 13.20
C ARG A 153 19.43 11.95 14.54
N ARG A 154 18.40 11.33 15.11
CA ARG A 154 17.83 11.62 16.43
C ARG A 154 17.45 10.32 17.09
N LEU A 155 17.48 10.28 18.42
CA LEU A 155 17.03 9.14 19.21
C LEU A 155 15.57 9.30 19.69
N GLU A 156 14.82 10.21 19.08
CA GLU A 156 13.44 10.47 19.39
C GLU A 156 12.53 10.04 18.22
N THR A 157 11.41 9.45 18.57
CA THR A 157 10.38 9.06 17.62
C THR A 157 9.57 10.28 17.15
N ALA A 158 9.22 10.32 15.90
CA ALA A 158 8.38 11.39 15.34
C ALA A 158 7.14 10.79 14.68
N ASP A 159 6.01 10.80 15.37
CA ASP A 159 4.72 10.33 14.84
C ASP A 159 4.39 10.94 13.48
N ARG A 160 4.73 12.22 13.29
CA ARG A 160 4.55 12.91 12.01
C ARG A 160 5.29 12.23 10.86
N VAL A 161 6.51 11.74 11.11
CA VAL A 161 7.33 11.05 10.09
C VAL A 161 6.66 9.74 9.71
N ARG A 162 6.14 9.00 10.68
CA ARG A 162 5.36 7.79 10.45
C ARG A 162 4.15 8.06 9.54
N ASP A 163 3.36 9.08 9.86
CA ASP A 163 2.14 9.38 9.11
C ASP A 163 2.44 9.81 7.66
N ILE A 164 3.50 10.58 7.44
CA ILE A 164 3.96 10.96 6.11
C ILE A 164 4.50 9.74 5.36
N LEU A 165 5.22 8.84 6.03
CA LEU A 165 5.75 7.61 5.46
C LEU A 165 4.61 6.70 4.98
N PHE A 166 3.55 6.52 5.77
CA PHE A 166 2.34 5.81 5.35
C PHE A 166 1.68 6.46 4.14
N CYS A 167 1.50 7.79 4.14
CA CYS A 167 0.92 8.48 2.99
C CYS A 167 1.74 8.26 1.71
N ALA A 168 3.06 8.28 1.81
CA ALA A 168 3.95 8.08 0.67
C ALA A 168 3.92 6.63 0.16
N SER A 169 3.91 5.64 1.07
CA SER A 169 3.85 4.22 0.70
C SER A 169 2.54 3.86 0.01
N GLU A 170 1.42 4.23 0.59
CA GLU A 170 0.10 3.98 0.02
C GLU A 170 -0.07 4.65 -1.35
N ALA A 171 0.44 5.89 -1.50
CA ALA A 171 0.41 6.57 -2.79
C ALA A 171 1.29 5.88 -3.85
N ALA A 172 2.46 5.35 -3.47
CA ALA A 172 3.32 4.59 -4.37
C ALA A 172 2.66 3.25 -4.77
N GLU A 173 2.07 2.53 -3.82
CA GLU A 173 1.33 1.30 -4.08
C GLU A 173 0.17 1.50 -5.05
N CYS A 174 -0.61 2.56 -4.84
CA CYS A 174 -1.70 2.91 -5.73
C CYS A 174 -1.21 3.24 -7.15
N GLU A 175 -0.09 3.96 -7.29
CA GLU A 175 0.50 4.26 -8.61
C GLU A 175 0.96 2.97 -9.32
N MET A 176 1.63 2.05 -8.60
CA MET A 176 2.01 0.75 -9.14
C MET A 176 0.80 -0.03 -9.64
N LEU A 177 -0.24 -0.08 -8.85
CA LEU A 177 -1.49 -0.76 -9.19
C LEU A 177 -2.18 -0.10 -10.38
N GLY A 178 -2.20 1.24 -10.43
CA GLY A 178 -2.77 2.00 -11.54
C GLY A 178 -2.07 1.72 -12.87
N ARG A 179 -0.75 1.65 -12.89
CA ARG A 179 0.04 1.29 -14.07
C ARG A 179 -0.21 -0.15 -14.51
N TRP A 180 -0.24 -1.07 -13.55
CA TRP A 180 -0.53 -2.47 -13.84
C TRP A 180 -1.93 -2.63 -14.45
N LEU A 181 -2.96 -1.99 -13.88
CA LEU A 181 -4.32 -2.00 -14.41
C LEU A 181 -4.40 -1.39 -15.81
N ALA A 182 -3.66 -0.29 -16.06
CA ALA A 182 -3.59 0.30 -17.39
C ALA A 182 -2.97 -0.64 -18.43
N ALA A 183 -2.00 -1.44 -18.03
CA ALA A 183 -1.37 -2.44 -18.89
C ALA A 183 -2.26 -3.69 -19.09
N ALA A 184 -2.98 -4.12 -18.04
CA ALA A 184 -3.84 -5.30 -18.06
C ALA A 184 -5.22 -5.05 -18.71
N ALA A 185 -5.73 -3.84 -18.59
CA ALA A 185 -6.95 -3.42 -19.28
C ALA A 185 -6.63 -3.21 -20.77
N GLY A 186 -6.60 -4.27 -21.52
CA GLY A 186 -6.76 -4.15 -22.97
C GLY A 186 -7.97 -3.23 -23.25
N ALA A 187 -7.94 -2.44 -24.33
CA ALA A 187 -8.82 -1.32 -24.68
C ALA A 187 -10.35 -1.60 -24.72
N GLY A 188 -10.93 -2.28 -23.72
CA GLY A 188 -12.23 -2.91 -23.87
C GLY A 188 -13.33 -2.57 -22.87
N GLU A 189 -13.06 -2.12 -21.64
CA GLU A 189 -14.17 -1.84 -20.71
C GLU A 189 -14.20 -0.38 -20.24
N PRO A 190 -15.18 0.41 -20.67
CA PRO A 190 -15.32 1.83 -20.30
C PRO A 190 -15.40 2.07 -18.79
N VAL A 191 -15.92 1.10 -18.02
CA VAL A 191 -16.01 1.19 -16.55
C VAL A 191 -14.63 1.08 -15.92
N MET A 192 -13.81 0.14 -16.38
CA MET A 192 -12.43 -0.06 -15.87
C MET A 192 -11.57 1.17 -16.14
N GLU A 193 -11.70 1.77 -17.33
CA GLU A 193 -10.99 3.00 -17.66
C GLU A 193 -11.41 4.19 -16.78
N ARG A 194 -12.70 4.35 -16.51
CA ARG A 194 -13.17 5.40 -15.60
C ARG A 194 -12.70 5.18 -14.17
N LEU A 195 -12.74 3.95 -13.66
CA LEU A 195 -12.23 3.61 -12.35
C LEU A 195 -10.72 3.87 -12.25
N ARG A 196 -9.96 3.57 -13.30
CA ARG A 196 -8.54 3.91 -13.41
C ARG A 196 -8.34 5.42 -13.36
N GLN A 197 -9.11 6.19 -14.12
CA GLN A 197 -9.01 7.66 -14.13
C GLN A 197 -9.34 8.27 -12.78
N ASP A 198 -10.38 7.81 -12.09
CA ASP A 198 -10.72 8.24 -10.73
C ASP A 198 -9.58 7.97 -9.76
N MET A 199 -8.97 6.78 -9.84
CA MET A 199 -7.80 6.43 -9.02
C MET A 199 -6.61 7.35 -9.29
N VAL A 200 -6.27 7.61 -10.56
CA VAL A 200 -5.18 8.52 -10.94
C VAL A 200 -5.42 9.95 -10.45
N GLN A 201 -6.64 10.47 -10.56
CA GLN A 201 -6.98 11.82 -10.08
C GLN A 201 -6.83 11.93 -8.56
N ARG A 202 -7.25 10.92 -7.83
CA ARG A 202 -7.13 10.91 -6.37
C ARG A 202 -5.68 10.79 -5.92
N LEU A 203 -4.88 10.00 -6.61
CA LEU A 203 -3.43 9.92 -6.40
C LEU A 203 -2.73 11.26 -6.59
N ALA A 204 -3.07 11.96 -7.68
CA ALA A 204 -2.57 13.31 -7.92
C ALA A 204 -2.95 14.26 -6.78
N LEU A 205 -4.14 14.12 -6.21
CA LEU A 205 -4.59 14.91 -5.07
C LEU A 205 -3.83 14.57 -3.79
N ALA A 206 -3.58 13.28 -3.50
CA ALA A 206 -2.79 12.87 -2.34
C ALA A 206 -1.36 13.40 -2.42
N ARG A 207 -0.73 13.28 -3.58
CA ARG A 207 0.61 13.85 -3.86
C ARG A 207 0.62 15.37 -3.69
N LEU A 208 -0.37 16.08 -4.25
CA LEU A 208 -0.47 17.53 -4.11
C LEU A 208 -0.58 17.94 -2.64
N ARG A 209 -1.33 17.21 -1.83
CA ARG A 209 -1.46 17.50 -0.39
C ARG A 209 -0.16 17.29 0.37
N LEU A 210 0.62 16.26 0.04
CA LEU A 210 1.96 16.09 0.62
C LEU A 210 2.89 17.23 0.22
N GLU A 211 2.81 17.73 -1.02
CA GLU A 211 3.59 18.90 -1.45
C GLU A 211 3.15 20.19 -0.75
N VAL A 212 1.83 20.36 -0.53
CA VAL A 212 1.30 21.49 0.26
C VAL A 212 1.77 21.42 1.70
N ALA A 213 1.70 20.25 2.34
CA ALA A 213 2.19 20.04 3.69
C ALA A 213 3.69 20.37 3.79
N ALA A 214 4.49 19.92 2.81
CA ALA A 214 5.92 20.24 2.75
C ALA A 214 6.19 21.74 2.68
N ARG A 215 5.43 22.50 1.86
CA ARG A 215 5.55 23.95 1.77
C ARG A 215 5.12 24.65 3.06
N GLN A 216 4.04 24.20 3.71
CA GLN A 216 3.59 24.72 5.00
C GLN A 216 4.66 24.56 6.07
N ILE A 217 5.29 23.39 6.14
CA ILE A 217 6.38 23.10 7.08
C ILE A 217 7.61 23.98 6.80
N ALA A 218 8.00 24.10 5.53
CA ALA A 218 9.10 24.97 5.13
C ALA A 218 8.86 26.45 5.47
N ALA A 219 7.59 26.88 5.48
CA ALA A 219 7.18 28.22 5.89
C ALA A 219 6.97 28.36 7.42
N GLY A 220 7.27 27.33 8.23
CA GLY A 220 7.07 27.33 9.68
C GLY A 220 5.58 27.26 10.10
N ALA A 221 4.68 26.91 9.18
CA ALA A 221 3.25 26.78 9.46
C ALA A 221 2.88 25.36 9.93
N ASP A 222 1.78 25.24 10.68
CA ASP A 222 1.24 23.94 11.08
C ASP A 222 0.63 23.20 9.89
N ALA A 223 1.15 22.02 9.58
CA ALA A 223 0.69 21.16 8.50
C ALA A 223 -0.16 19.97 8.99
N SER A 224 -0.45 19.87 10.28
CA SER A 224 -1.11 18.70 10.90
C SER A 224 -2.45 18.36 10.25
N THR A 225 -3.29 19.35 9.96
CA THR A 225 -4.58 19.13 9.27
C THR A 225 -4.39 18.65 7.83
N THR A 226 -3.40 19.19 7.12
CA THR A 226 -3.12 18.80 5.72
C THR A 226 -2.59 17.36 5.66
N ILE A 227 -1.72 16.98 6.59
CA ILE A 227 -1.19 15.62 6.74
C ILE A 227 -2.32 14.65 7.14
N GLY A 228 -3.14 15.01 8.13
CA GLY A 228 -4.28 14.19 8.56
C GLY A 228 -5.25 13.91 7.41
N THR A 229 -5.56 14.92 6.59
CA THR A 229 -6.43 14.73 5.43
C THR A 229 -5.76 13.90 4.32
N ALA A 230 -4.45 14.05 4.12
CA ALA A 230 -3.70 13.18 3.20
C ALA A 230 -3.75 11.73 3.67
N LEU A 231 -3.53 11.48 4.96
CA LEU A 231 -3.58 10.15 5.56
C LEU A 231 -4.97 9.49 5.44
N GLU A 232 -6.05 10.23 5.68
CA GLU A 232 -7.42 9.72 5.47
C GLU A 232 -7.69 9.34 4.02
N LEU A 233 -7.25 10.16 3.07
CA LEU A 233 -7.33 9.83 1.65
C LEU A 233 -6.53 8.57 1.33
N SER A 234 -5.30 8.49 1.78
CA SER A 234 -4.44 7.33 1.58
C SER A 234 -5.08 6.05 2.12
N ARG A 235 -5.61 6.06 3.34
CA ARG A 235 -6.31 4.90 3.92
C ARG A 235 -7.53 4.45 3.11
N LYS A 236 -8.27 5.39 2.52
CA LYS A 236 -9.36 5.05 1.58
C LYS A 236 -8.82 4.35 0.34
N PHE A 237 -7.67 4.81 -0.16
CA PHE A 237 -7.04 4.21 -1.33
C PHE A 237 -6.44 2.85 -1.06
N ALA A 238 -5.80 2.66 0.10
CA ALA A 238 -5.26 1.36 0.48
C ALA A 238 -6.34 0.27 0.47
N ARG A 239 -7.56 0.59 0.94
CA ARG A 239 -8.72 -0.31 0.84
C ARG A 239 -9.09 -0.60 -0.61
N GLN A 240 -9.22 0.44 -1.45
CA GLN A 240 -9.54 0.28 -2.87
C GLN A 240 -8.43 -0.48 -3.61
N ALA A 241 -7.16 -0.19 -3.31
CA ALA A 241 -6.02 -0.92 -3.84
C ALA A 241 -6.06 -2.42 -3.47
N GLY A 242 -6.49 -2.75 -2.25
CA GLY A 242 -6.72 -4.13 -1.82
C GLY A 242 -7.74 -4.88 -2.69
N VAL A 243 -8.83 -4.21 -3.08
CA VAL A 243 -9.83 -4.75 -4.02
C VAL A 243 -9.22 -5.03 -5.39
N TRP A 244 -8.49 -4.05 -5.93
CA TRP A 244 -7.83 -4.19 -7.23
C TRP A 244 -6.76 -5.28 -7.23
N ARG A 245 -5.97 -5.37 -6.16
CA ARG A 245 -5.00 -6.45 -5.96
C ARG A 245 -5.67 -7.82 -5.96
N SER A 246 -6.81 -7.93 -5.26
CA SER A 246 -7.61 -9.16 -5.25
C SER A 246 -8.10 -9.55 -6.64
N LEU A 247 -8.51 -8.59 -7.48
CA LEU A 247 -8.90 -8.82 -8.87
C LEU A 247 -7.72 -9.28 -9.73
N ALA A 248 -6.54 -8.68 -9.52
CA ALA A 248 -5.32 -8.98 -10.26
C ALA A 248 -4.81 -10.41 -10.01
N LEU A 249 -4.73 -10.81 -8.75
CA LEU A 249 -4.21 -12.12 -8.34
C LEU A 249 -5.08 -13.29 -8.82
N GLY A 250 -6.32 -13.06 -9.20
CA GLY A 250 -7.23 -14.09 -9.72
C GLY A 250 -6.90 -14.62 -11.11
N ASP A 251 -5.97 -14.03 -11.89
CA ASP A 251 -5.63 -14.49 -13.25
C ASP A 251 -4.67 -15.69 -13.29
N GLY A 252 -3.99 -15.98 -12.19
CA GLY A 252 -2.92 -17.00 -12.13
C GLY A 252 -3.36 -18.44 -11.83
N GLY A 253 -4.63 -18.74 -11.66
CA GLY A 253 -5.14 -20.12 -11.46
C GLY A 253 -4.65 -20.89 -10.21
N GLY A 254 -3.86 -20.27 -9.32
CA GLY A 254 -3.20 -20.92 -8.19
C GLY A 254 -3.29 -20.17 -6.87
N GLY A 255 -4.32 -19.37 -6.66
CA GLY A 255 -4.49 -18.65 -5.38
C GLY A 255 -4.78 -19.61 -4.22
N GLU A 256 -4.12 -19.40 -3.09
CA GLU A 256 -4.41 -20.14 -1.85
C GLU A 256 -5.83 -19.83 -1.38
N GLN A 257 -6.49 -20.86 -0.82
CA GLN A 257 -7.77 -20.67 -0.16
C GLN A 257 -7.57 -19.92 1.16
N GLU A 258 -8.30 -18.84 1.33
CA GLU A 258 -8.32 -18.04 2.56
C GLU A 258 -9.74 -17.85 3.07
N VAL A 259 -9.87 -17.47 4.33
CA VAL A 259 -11.16 -17.14 4.93
C VAL A 259 -11.47 -15.68 4.67
N VAL A 260 -12.43 -15.42 3.78
CA VAL A 260 -12.85 -14.07 3.37
C VAL A 260 -14.17 -13.71 4.05
N ASP A 261 -14.29 -12.52 4.63
CA ASP A 261 -15.58 -11.95 5.04
C ASP A 261 -16.26 -11.33 3.81
N LEU A 262 -17.41 -11.91 3.41
CA LEU A 262 -18.14 -11.44 2.23
C LEU A 262 -18.67 -10.03 2.43
N GLY A 263 -19.08 -9.68 3.66
CA GLY A 263 -19.60 -8.35 3.97
C GLY A 263 -18.55 -7.27 3.75
N GLU A 264 -17.33 -7.47 4.29
CA GLU A 264 -16.20 -6.55 4.10
C GLU A 264 -15.81 -6.43 2.62
N LEU A 265 -15.74 -7.53 1.90
CA LEU A 265 -15.43 -7.52 0.47
C LEU A 265 -16.47 -6.75 -0.35
N VAL A 266 -17.76 -6.96 -0.07
CA VAL A 266 -18.86 -6.25 -0.74
C VAL A 266 -18.85 -4.76 -0.39
N GLU A 267 -18.51 -4.38 0.85
CA GLU A 267 -18.35 -2.99 1.26
C GLU A 267 -17.26 -2.27 0.46
N ASP A 268 -16.13 -2.93 0.27
CA ASP A 268 -15.03 -2.39 -0.53
C ASP A 268 -15.47 -2.11 -1.98
N PHE A 269 -16.20 -3.04 -2.63
CA PHE A 269 -16.75 -2.83 -3.98
C PHE A 269 -17.87 -1.79 -4.01
N PHE A 270 -18.69 -1.75 -3.00
CA PHE A 270 -19.75 -0.75 -2.88
C PHE A 270 -19.17 0.67 -2.87
N GLU A 271 -18.16 0.91 -2.05
CA GLU A 271 -17.46 2.20 -1.98
C GLU A 271 -16.72 2.53 -3.28
N LEU A 272 -16.09 1.52 -3.92
CA LEU A 272 -15.43 1.68 -5.20
C LEU A 272 -16.40 2.12 -6.30
N LEU A 273 -17.56 1.47 -6.39
CA LEU A 273 -18.53 1.68 -7.48
C LEU A 273 -19.53 2.81 -7.21
N ARG A 274 -19.51 3.38 -6.00
CA ARG A 274 -20.42 4.47 -5.63
C ARG A 274 -20.32 5.69 -6.55
N THR A 275 -19.10 5.98 -7.03
CA THR A 275 -18.87 7.09 -7.97
C THR A 275 -19.45 6.76 -9.35
N GLU A 276 -19.24 5.52 -9.83
CA GLU A 276 -19.78 5.05 -11.11
C GLU A 276 -21.31 5.01 -11.11
N ALA A 277 -21.90 4.52 -10.04
CA ALA A 277 -23.35 4.54 -9.88
C ALA A 277 -23.91 5.96 -9.97
N ARG A 278 -23.26 6.92 -9.30
CA ARG A 278 -23.66 8.33 -9.35
C ARG A 278 -23.55 8.92 -10.77
N VAL A 279 -22.49 8.59 -11.51
CA VAL A 279 -22.31 9.02 -12.91
C VAL A 279 -23.40 8.41 -13.81
N ALA A 280 -23.80 7.16 -13.54
CA ALA A 280 -24.91 6.50 -14.22
C ALA A 280 -26.29 7.02 -13.78
N GLY A 281 -26.35 7.96 -12.82
CA GLY A 281 -27.60 8.46 -12.26
C GLY A 281 -28.32 7.46 -11.37
N VAL A 282 -27.62 6.46 -10.83
CA VAL A 282 -28.15 5.38 -9.99
C VAL A 282 -27.71 5.60 -8.54
N ALA A 283 -28.65 5.44 -7.60
CA ALA A 283 -28.33 5.44 -6.17
C ALA A 283 -27.98 4.02 -5.72
N LEU A 284 -26.83 3.87 -5.05
CA LEU A 284 -26.46 2.64 -4.34
C LEU A 284 -26.79 2.80 -2.85
N GLU A 285 -27.57 1.88 -2.31
CA GLU A 285 -27.95 1.84 -0.91
C GLU A 285 -27.60 0.49 -0.29
N TRP A 286 -27.34 0.49 1.04
CA TRP A 286 -27.17 -0.73 1.81
C TRP A 286 -28.52 -1.28 2.24
N GLY A 287 -28.69 -2.59 2.02
CA GLY A 287 -29.74 -3.36 2.65
C GLY A 287 -29.27 -4.10 3.89
N ARG A 288 -29.67 -5.34 4.03
CA ARG A 288 -29.27 -6.20 5.16
C ARG A 288 -27.85 -6.74 4.94
N VAL A 289 -26.95 -6.52 5.90
CA VAL A 289 -25.58 -7.04 5.87
C VAL A 289 -25.38 -7.98 7.05
N GLU A 290 -25.20 -9.25 6.76
CA GLU A 290 -24.88 -10.28 7.74
C GLU A 290 -23.39 -10.64 7.66
N LYS A 291 -22.76 -10.93 8.78
CA LYS A 291 -21.36 -11.38 8.83
C LYS A 291 -21.28 -12.82 8.33
N VAL A 292 -20.65 -13.02 7.20
CA VAL A 292 -20.52 -14.36 6.59
C VAL A 292 -19.09 -14.56 6.12
N LYS A 293 -18.43 -15.57 6.67
CA LYS A 293 -17.07 -15.96 6.30
C LYS A 293 -17.11 -17.16 5.34
N ILE A 294 -16.31 -17.08 4.27
CA ILE A 294 -16.25 -18.09 3.22
C ILE A 294 -14.79 -18.49 3.02
N SER A 295 -14.50 -19.79 2.94
CA SER A 295 -13.17 -20.27 2.52
C SER A 295 -13.15 -20.37 0.99
N CYS A 296 -12.36 -19.52 0.34
CA CYS A 296 -12.29 -19.43 -1.12
C CYS A 296 -11.00 -18.75 -1.59
N VAL A 297 -10.77 -18.77 -2.89
CA VAL A 297 -9.76 -17.92 -3.52
C VAL A 297 -10.30 -16.50 -3.64
N ARG A 298 -9.77 -15.56 -2.83
CA ARG A 298 -10.26 -14.18 -2.73
C ARG A 298 -10.41 -13.49 -4.09
N GLY A 299 -9.46 -13.69 -5.02
CA GLY A 299 -9.50 -13.08 -6.35
C GLY A 299 -10.69 -13.55 -7.20
N LEU A 300 -11.04 -14.83 -7.14
CA LEU A 300 -12.19 -15.36 -7.86
C LEU A 300 -13.50 -14.81 -7.28
N LEU A 301 -13.62 -14.76 -5.95
CA LEU A 301 -14.79 -14.18 -5.28
C LEU A 301 -14.93 -12.70 -5.61
N ALA A 302 -13.82 -11.93 -5.55
CA ALA A 302 -13.79 -10.51 -5.87
C ALA A 302 -14.30 -10.20 -7.29
N ARG A 303 -13.89 -11.00 -8.30
CA ARG A 303 -14.38 -10.86 -9.68
C ARG A 303 -15.87 -11.13 -9.80
N ARG A 304 -16.36 -12.15 -9.12
CA ARG A 304 -17.80 -12.47 -9.13
C ARG A 304 -18.62 -11.38 -8.46
N VAL A 305 -18.13 -10.79 -7.35
CA VAL A 305 -18.76 -9.64 -6.69
C VAL A 305 -18.78 -8.43 -7.63
N LEU A 306 -17.65 -8.10 -8.25
CA LEU A 306 -17.58 -7.02 -9.25
C LEU A 306 -18.56 -7.25 -10.40
N GLY A 307 -18.59 -8.46 -10.96
CA GLY A 307 -19.52 -8.84 -12.04
C GLY A 307 -20.99 -8.63 -11.67
N CYS A 308 -21.39 -8.96 -10.44
CA CYS A 308 -22.72 -8.69 -9.92
C CYS A 308 -23.07 -7.20 -9.92
N PHE A 309 -22.18 -6.37 -9.41
CA PHE A 309 -22.40 -4.92 -9.37
C PHE A 309 -22.45 -4.32 -10.78
N LEU A 310 -21.52 -4.69 -11.66
CA LEU A 310 -21.50 -4.18 -13.04
C LEU A 310 -22.76 -4.58 -13.81
N SER A 311 -23.19 -5.83 -13.68
CA SER A 311 -24.43 -6.32 -14.28
C SER A 311 -25.66 -5.54 -13.80
N ALA A 312 -25.74 -5.27 -12.50
CA ALA A 312 -26.83 -4.49 -11.92
C ALA A 312 -26.82 -3.02 -12.39
N LEU A 313 -25.63 -2.40 -12.47
CA LEU A 313 -25.48 -1.01 -12.93
C LEU A 313 -25.78 -0.86 -14.43
N GLN A 314 -25.32 -1.80 -15.27
CA GLN A 314 -25.58 -1.77 -16.71
C GLN A 314 -27.06 -1.93 -17.05
N GLY A 315 -27.81 -2.71 -16.25
CA GLY A 315 -29.23 -2.92 -16.41
C GLY A 315 -30.10 -1.89 -15.68
N ALA A 316 -29.53 -0.89 -15.03
CA ALA A 316 -30.30 0.09 -14.26
C ALA A 316 -30.67 1.32 -15.10
N GLU A 317 -31.92 1.76 -14.98
CA GLU A 317 -32.39 3.01 -15.56
C GLU A 317 -31.89 4.20 -14.71
N PRO A 318 -31.73 5.40 -15.30
CA PRO A 318 -31.46 6.62 -14.54
C PRO A 318 -32.48 6.82 -13.41
N LEU A 319 -32.01 7.29 -12.25
CA LEU A 319 -32.79 7.45 -11.02
C LEU A 319 -33.20 6.16 -10.31
N ALA A 320 -32.75 5.00 -10.79
CA ALA A 320 -32.95 3.75 -10.07
C ALA A 320 -32.21 3.75 -8.71
N VAL A 321 -32.80 3.06 -7.75
CA VAL A 321 -32.17 2.77 -6.45
C VAL A 321 -31.83 1.28 -6.41
N LEU A 322 -30.56 0.97 -6.31
CA LEU A 322 -30.04 -0.39 -6.15
C LEU A 322 -29.65 -0.61 -4.69
N GLU A 323 -30.18 -1.66 -4.10
CA GLU A 323 -29.90 -2.07 -2.72
C GLU A 323 -29.04 -3.33 -2.71
N ALA A 324 -27.86 -3.24 -2.09
CA ALA A 324 -26.95 -4.38 -1.92
C ALA A 324 -27.15 -5.00 -0.53
N SER A 325 -27.39 -6.30 -0.49
CA SER A 325 -27.58 -7.06 0.75
C SER A 325 -26.68 -8.29 0.76
N VAL A 326 -26.09 -8.58 1.91
CA VAL A 326 -25.30 -9.80 2.18
C VAL A 326 -26.08 -10.64 3.17
N LEU A 327 -26.39 -11.86 2.77
CA LEU A 327 -27.27 -12.76 3.52
C LEU A 327 -26.55 -14.08 3.85
N ALA A 328 -26.72 -14.54 5.08
CA ALA A 328 -26.35 -15.89 5.48
C ALA A 328 -27.45 -16.88 5.04
N GLY A 329 -27.02 -18.07 4.59
CA GLY A 329 -27.96 -19.11 4.17
C GLY A 329 -27.21 -20.43 3.97
N PRO A 330 -27.76 -21.39 3.23
CA PRO A 330 -27.04 -22.61 2.82
C PRO A 330 -25.89 -22.32 1.82
N GLY A 331 -25.23 -21.19 1.97
CA GLY A 331 -24.14 -20.56 1.25
C GLY A 331 -24.29 -19.04 1.42
N ALA A 332 -23.16 -18.31 1.44
CA ALA A 332 -23.18 -16.85 1.52
C ALA A 332 -23.80 -16.26 0.24
N GLN A 333 -24.63 -15.27 0.35
CA GLN A 333 -25.28 -14.66 -0.79
C GLN A 333 -25.08 -13.14 -0.81
N LEU A 334 -24.59 -12.62 -1.95
CA LEU A 334 -24.74 -11.22 -2.31
C LEU A 334 -25.99 -11.09 -3.18
N ARG A 335 -26.88 -10.20 -2.82
CA ARG A 335 -28.08 -9.89 -3.58
C ARG A 335 -28.14 -8.39 -3.85
N ILE A 336 -28.22 -8.02 -5.12
CA ILE A 336 -28.47 -6.64 -5.53
C ILE A 336 -29.90 -6.57 -6.06
N SER A 337 -30.70 -5.69 -5.44
CA SER A 337 -32.12 -5.53 -5.75
C SER A 337 -32.42 -4.11 -6.19
N ARG A 338 -33.30 -3.95 -7.18
CA ARG A 338 -33.83 -2.65 -7.59
C ARG A 338 -35.09 -2.35 -6.77
N ARG A 339 -35.15 -1.15 -6.20
CA ARG A 339 -36.38 -0.68 -5.54
C ARG A 339 -37.39 -0.26 -6.57
N THR A 340 -38.61 -0.82 -6.48
CA THR A 340 -39.75 -0.50 -7.31
C THR A 340 -40.94 -0.11 -6.41
N PRO A 341 -42.02 0.49 -6.96
CA PRO A 341 -43.24 0.76 -6.18
C PRO A 341 -43.88 -0.50 -5.58
N ALA A 342 -43.64 -1.65 -6.19
CA ALA A 342 -44.12 -2.95 -5.71
C ALA A 342 -43.21 -3.66 -4.72
N GLY A 343 -42.05 -3.07 -4.40
CA GLY A 343 -41.02 -3.61 -3.48
C GLY A 343 -39.67 -3.82 -4.13
N LEU A 344 -38.84 -4.67 -3.52
CA LEU A 344 -37.49 -4.96 -4.00
C LEU A 344 -37.50 -6.12 -5.01
N VAL A 345 -36.97 -5.89 -6.21
CA VAL A 345 -36.79 -6.90 -7.26
C VAL A 345 -35.32 -7.22 -7.43
N ALA A 346 -34.90 -8.47 -7.24
CA ALA A 346 -33.52 -8.89 -7.44
C ALA A 346 -33.12 -8.72 -8.91
N VAL A 347 -32.04 -7.98 -9.16
CA VAL A 347 -31.51 -7.72 -10.51
C VAL A 347 -30.17 -8.42 -10.73
N ALA A 348 -29.39 -8.68 -9.67
CA ALA A 348 -28.21 -9.51 -9.70
C ALA A 348 -28.03 -10.23 -8.36
N TRP A 349 -27.46 -11.41 -8.41
CA TRP A 349 -27.16 -12.18 -7.21
C TRP A 349 -25.96 -13.10 -7.41
N LEU A 350 -25.25 -13.35 -6.34
CA LEU A 350 -24.13 -14.27 -6.27
C LEU A 350 -24.33 -15.19 -5.07
N ARG A 351 -24.21 -16.47 -5.28
CA ARG A 351 -24.09 -17.47 -4.22
C ARG A 351 -22.65 -17.94 -4.16
N ALA A 352 -22.05 -17.77 -3.00
CA ALA A 352 -20.70 -18.26 -2.74
C ALA A 352 -20.80 -19.51 -1.83
N GLU A 353 -20.34 -20.63 -2.33
CA GLU A 353 -20.27 -21.90 -1.61
C GLU A 353 -18.84 -22.07 -1.07
N GLN A 354 -18.69 -22.87 0.01
CA GLN A 354 -17.35 -23.22 0.51
C GLN A 354 -16.59 -24.00 -0.56
N GLY A 355 -15.40 -23.52 -0.92
CA GLY A 355 -14.55 -24.14 -1.93
C GLY A 355 -14.63 -23.53 -3.34
N CYS A 356 -15.29 -22.39 -3.51
CA CYS A 356 -15.29 -21.65 -4.80
C CYS A 356 -13.97 -20.94 -5.05
#